data_e27974c9fdcfc890e6542e9dcaba96b7
#
_entry.id   e27974c9fdcfc890e6542e9dcaba96b7
#
_cell.length_a   1.000
_cell.length_b   1.000
_cell.length_c   1.000
_cell.angle_alpha   90.00
_cell.angle_beta   90.00
_cell.angle_gamma   90.00
#
_symmetry.space_group_name_H-M   'P 1'
#
loop_
_entity.id
_entity.type
_entity.pdbx_description
1 polymer ?
#
loop_
_entity_poly.entity_id
_entity_poly.type
_entity_poly.pdbx_seq_one_letter_code
_entity_poly.pdbx_strand_id
1 'polypeptide(L)'
;MENNKPFLETQTILIAIVGLTGTLAIALMILFKGNTSDAQIQSTSVKDREIAANVKTQQRLEQFKVEMLTSWQEEAQAKGFATDVPSRFQGNIVSEAKLPPEKKVIALTFDDGPWPSSTAKVLDILKKNNIKSTFFVVGQNVKNYPELAKRIVTDGHTIANHTWHHWYHHMNPQTAAYEVANTTDIIYKTTGVKTSLFRPPGGNMKNGVVDYAKSNKYAVIMWSSDSVDYSRLAVPRLINNIFRAAKPGGIVLMHDGGGDRSHTIKALPEIINKFRKQGYEFVTVPELLEMQDQYPQLVAHNKTKSQKPQKPKQP
;
A
#
# COMPACT_ATOMS: atom_id res chain seq x y z
N MET A 1 11.70 -5.15 -29.95
CA MET A 1 10.41 -4.78 -30.60
C MET A 1 9.43 -5.89 -30.32
N GLU A 2 8.67 -5.81 -29.23
CA GLU A 2 7.57 -6.75 -28.98
C GLU A 2 6.53 -6.09 -28.09
N ASN A 3 5.45 -5.87 -28.68
CA ASN A 3 4.03 -5.70 -28.35
C ASN A 3 3.63 -5.68 -26.87
N ASN A 4 3.47 -4.47 -26.33
CA ASN A 4 2.61 -4.18 -25.18
C ASN A 4 1.22 -3.72 -25.68
N LYS A 5 0.33 -4.65 -26.03
CA LYS A 5 -1.07 -4.38 -26.26
C LYS A 5 -1.94 -5.56 -25.80
N PRO A 6 -2.31 -5.63 -24.51
CA PRO A 6 -3.66 -6.08 -24.21
C PRO A 6 -4.41 -5.28 -23.14
N PHE A 7 -3.75 -4.33 -22.45
CA PHE A 7 -4.40 -3.68 -21.29
C PHE A 7 -5.48 -2.65 -21.65
N LEU A 8 -5.36 -1.97 -22.79
CA LEU A 8 -6.36 -0.99 -23.23
C LEU A 8 -7.62 -1.64 -23.83
N GLU A 9 -7.48 -2.80 -24.48
CA GLU A 9 -8.63 -3.47 -25.11
C GLU A 9 -9.59 -4.09 -24.09
N THR A 10 -9.09 -4.60 -22.97
CA THR A 10 -9.95 -5.16 -21.90
C THR A 10 -10.78 -4.11 -21.17
N GLN A 11 -10.27 -2.90 -20.97
CA GLN A 11 -11.06 -1.83 -20.39
C GLN A 11 -12.14 -1.31 -21.33
N THR A 12 -11.86 -1.21 -22.62
CA THR A 12 -12.83 -0.76 -23.63
C THR A 12 -13.95 -1.78 -23.82
N ILE A 13 -13.66 -3.08 -23.74
CA ILE A 13 -14.67 -4.15 -23.81
C ILE A 13 -15.57 -4.15 -22.56
N LEU A 14 -15.03 -3.90 -21.37
CA LEU A 14 -15.81 -3.86 -20.12
C LEU A 14 -16.80 -2.69 -20.11
N ILE A 15 -16.41 -1.52 -20.61
CA ILE A 15 -17.27 -0.34 -20.71
C ILE A 15 -18.38 -0.58 -21.78
N ALA A 16 -18.07 -1.28 -22.87
CA ALA A 16 -19.04 -1.62 -23.90
C ALA A 16 -20.10 -2.63 -23.42
N ILE A 17 -19.72 -3.62 -22.59
CA ILE A 17 -20.63 -4.63 -22.04
C ILE A 17 -21.58 -4.00 -20.99
N VAL A 18 -21.11 -3.09 -20.16
CA VAL A 18 -21.94 -2.39 -19.17
C VAL A 18 -22.90 -1.40 -19.86
N GLY A 19 -22.48 -0.78 -20.96
CA GLY A 19 -23.33 0.12 -21.76
C GLY A 19 -24.45 -0.61 -22.52
N LEU A 20 -24.20 -1.84 -23.02
CA LEU A 20 -25.19 -2.60 -23.81
C LEU A 20 -26.30 -3.21 -22.93
N THR A 21 -26.02 -3.60 -21.70
CA THR A 21 -27.03 -4.18 -20.80
C THR A 21 -27.97 -3.14 -20.21
N GLY A 22 -27.53 -1.89 -20.04
CA GLY A 22 -28.38 -0.80 -19.57
C GLY A 22 -29.42 -0.35 -20.59
N THR A 23 -29.13 -0.38 -21.89
CA THR A 23 -30.04 0.04 -22.93
C THR A 23 -31.07 -1.04 -23.34
N LEU A 24 -30.74 -2.33 -23.15
CA LEU A 24 -31.66 -3.42 -23.44
C LEU A 24 -32.80 -3.54 -22.42
N ALA A 25 -32.57 -3.18 -21.18
CA ALA A 25 -33.56 -3.19 -20.11
C ALA A 25 -34.65 -2.11 -20.30
N ILE A 26 -34.33 -0.98 -20.92
CA ILE A 26 -35.26 0.13 -21.15
C ILE A 26 -36.14 -0.13 -22.39
N ALA A 27 -35.64 -0.83 -23.39
CA ALA A 27 -36.40 -1.14 -24.62
C ALA A 27 -37.50 -2.19 -24.41
N LEU A 28 -37.39 -3.05 -23.38
CA LEU A 28 -38.41 -4.11 -23.12
C LEU A 28 -39.61 -3.59 -22.30
N MET A 29 -39.52 -2.40 -21.68
CA MET A 29 -40.63 -1.82 -20.89
C MET A 29 -41.72 -1.10 -21.72
N ILE A 30 -41.53 -0.91 -23.02
CA ILE A 30 -42.45 -0.10 -23.85
C ILE A 30 -43.48 -0.95 -24.63
N LEU A 31 -43.36 -2.28 -24.65
CA LEU A 31 -44.17 -3.13 -25.52
C LEU A 31 -45.37 -3.84 -24.86
N PHE A 32 -45.66 -3.61 -23.59
CA PHE A 32 -46.83 -4.24 -22.96
C PHE A 32 -47.76 -3.21 -22.28
N LYS A 33 -48.58 -2.55 -23.07
CA LYS A 33 -49.84 -1.94 -22.62
C LYS A 33 -51.01 -2.60 -23.38
N GLY A 34 -51.74 -3.44 -22.69
CA GLY A 34 -53.02 -3.95 -23.21
C GLY A 34 -53.61 -5.09 -22.36
N ASN A 35 -54.68 -4.73 -21.68
CA ASN A 35 -55.81 -5.49 -21.14
C ASN A 35 -55.75 -6.08 -19.72
N THR A 36 -56.66 -5.53 -18.97
CA THR A 36 -57.03 -5.74 -17.59
C THR A 36 -58.12 -6.81 -17.44
N SER A 37 -57.96 -7.72 -16.51
CA SER A 37 -58.86 -8.20 -15.47
C SER A 37 -58.57 -9.58 -14.86
N ASP A 38 -57.57 -10.35 -15.35
CA ASP A 38 -57.13 -11.59 -14.68
C ASP A 38 -55.70 -11.52 -14.13
N ALA A 39 -55.20 -10.29 -13.97
CA ALA A 39 -53.77 -9.99 -13.77
C ALA A 39 -53.31 -10.00 -12.31
N GLN A 40 -54.17 -10.05 -11.29
CA GLN A 40 -53.74 -9.78 -9.91
C GLN A 40 -53.07 -10.95 -9.22
N ILE A 41 -53.36 -12.20 -9.56
CA ILE A 41 -52.71 -13.40 -8.97
C ILE A 41 -51.45 -13.78 -9.76
N GLN A 42 -51.39 -13.53 -11.07
CA GLN A 42 -50.19 -13.75 -11.88
C GLN A 42 -49.16 -12.64 -11.73
N SER A 43 -49.55 -11.41 -11.39
CA SER A 43 -48.62 -10.26 -11.23
C SER A 43 -47.71 -10.35 -10.02
N THR A 44 -48.15 -10.96 -8.90
CA THR A 44 -47.31 -11.21 -7.72
C THR A 44 -46.22 -12.24 -8.04
N SER A 45 -46.55 -13.33 -8.74
CA SER A 45 -45.55 -14.37 -9.08
C SER A 45 -44.55 -13.90 -10.15
N VAL A 46 -44.88 -12.98 -11.02
CA VAL A 46 -43.97 -12.40 -12.01
C VAL A 46 -43.02 -11.40 -11.32
N LYS A 47 -43.54 -10.52 -10.46
CA LYS A 47 -42.73 -9.61 -9.65
C LYS A 47 -41.77 -10.35 -8.72
N ASP A 48 -42.23 -11.40 -8.06
CA ASP A 48 -41.38 -12.21 -7.16
C ASP A 48 -40.25 -12.93 -7.95
N ARG A 49 -40.55 -13.40 -9.15
CA ARG A 49 -39.51 -13.97 -10.05
C ARG A 49 -38.54 -12.92 -10.55
N GLU A 50 -39.00 -11.72 -10.86
CA GLU A 50 -38.16 -10.62 -11.31
C GLU A 50 -37.25 -10.10 -10.17
N ILE A 51 -37.78 -10.00 -8.95
CA ILE A 51 -37.01 -9.68 -7.74
C ILE A 51 -35.98 -10.78 -7.47
N ALA A 52 -36.36 -12.05 -7.52
CA ALA A 52 -35.44 -13.17 -7.33
C ALA A 52 -34.33 -13.23 -8.41
N ALA A 53 -34.66 -12.93 -9.66
CA ALA A 53 -33.70 -12.82 -10.77
C ALA A 53 -32.72 -11.66 -10.57
N ASN A 54 -33.21 -10.51 -10.11
CA ASN A 54 -32.38 -9.35 -9.78
C ASN A 54 -31.44 -9.63 -8.61
N VAL A 55 -31.94 -10.25 -7.53
CA VAL A 55 -31.12 -10.66 -6.38
C VAL A 55 -30.04 -11.63 -6.81
N LYS A 56 -30.38 -12.64 -7.62
CA LYS A 56 -29.40 -13.61 -8.13
C LYS A 56 -28.38 -12.97 -9.07
N THR A 57 -28.78 -11.98 -9.85
CA THR A 57 -27.87 -11.21 -10.72
C THR A 57 -26.93 -10.34 -9.90
N GLN A 58 -27.44 -9.67 -8.86
CA GLN A 58 -26.61 -8.89 -7.93
C GLN A 58 -25.61 -9.79 -7.17
N GLN A 59 -26.04 -10.95 -6.69
CA GLN A 59 -25.15 -11.92 -6.03
C GLN A 59 -24.03 -12.40 -6.97
N ARG A 60 -24.38 -12.70 -8.24
CA ARG A 60 -23.37 -13.08 -9.24
C ARG A 60 -22.40 -11.94 -9.56
N LEU A 61 -22.89 -10.71 -9.61
CA LEU A 61 -22.05 -9.53 -9.83
C LEU A 61 -21.07 -9.31 -8.67
N GLU A 62 -21.55 -9.44 -7.43
CA GLU A 62 -20.69 -9.33 -6.26
C GLU A 62 -19.67 -10.48 -6.19
N GLN A 63 -20.09 -11.71 -6.49
CA GLN A 63 -19.17 -12.84 -6.55
C GLN A 63 -18.10 -12.65 -7.64
N PHE A 64 -18.49 -12.21 -8.84
CA PHE A 64 -17.55 -11.87 -9.92
C PHE A 64 -16.58 -10.75 -9.53
N LYS A 65 -17.07 -9.71 -8.83
CA LYS A 65 -16.19 -8.66 -8.29
C LYS A 65 -15.17 -9.21 -7.30
N VAL A 66 -15.61 -10.08 -6.38
CA VAL A 66 -14.72 -10.71 -5.39
C VAL A 66 -13.67 -11.57 -6.11
N GLU A 67 -14.05 -12.42 -7.06
CA GLU A 67 -13.12 -13.26 -7.82
C GLU A 67 -12.13 -12.43 -8.63
N MET A 68 -12.60 -11.36 -9.29
CA MET A 68 -11.75 -10.44 -10.04
C MET A 68 -10.77 -9.68 -9.13
N LEU A 69 -11.23 -9.26 -7.95
CA LEU A 69 -10.39 -8.59 -6.96
C LEU A 69 -9.33 -9.55 -6.39
N THR A 70 -9.70 -10.81 -6.16
CA THR A 70 -8.77 -11.85 -5.69
C THR A 70 -7.72 -12.15 -6.76
N SER A 71 -8.14 -12.33 -8.02
CA SER A 71 -7.23 -12.55 -9.15
C SER A 71 -6.26 -11.38 -9.35
N TRP A 72 -6.73 -10.15 -9.24
CA TRP A 72 -5.87 -8.96 -9.31
C TRP A 72 -4.90 -8.85 -8.12
N GLN A 73 -5.34 -9.27 -6.94
CA GLN A 73 -4.49 -9.30 -5.76
C GLN A 73 -3.39 -10.36 -5.90
N GLU A 74 -3.71 -11.54 -6.41
CA GLU A 74 -2.74 -12.60 -6.73
C GLU A 74 -1.77 -12.15 -7.82
N GLU A 75 -2.23 -11.50 -8.87
CA GLU A 75 -1.39 -10.94 -9.92
C GLU A 75 -0.51 -9.79 -9.41
N ALA A 76 -1.04 -8.93 -8.54
CA ALA A 76 -0.28 -7.86 -7.89
C ALA A 76 0.77 -8.43 -6.94
N GLN A 77 0.47 -9.50 -6.20
CA GLN A 77 1.45 -10.23 -5.37
C GLN A 77 2.54 -10.86 -6.23
N ALA A 78 2.17 -11.55 -7.30
CA ALA A 78 3.12 -12.16 -8.24
C ALA A 78 4.03 -11.13 -8.93
N LYS A 79 3.55 -9.90 -9.14
CA LYS A 79 4.31 -8.78 -9.69
C LYS A 79 5.05 -7.96 -8.63
N GLY A 80 4.98 -8.32 -7.34
CA GLY A 80 5.60 -7.58 -6.24
C GLY A 80 4.88 -6.29 -5.86
N PHE A 81 3.62 -6.09 -6.26
CA PHE A 81 2.80 -4.93 -5.91
C PHE A 81 1.97 -5.10 -4.64
N ALA A 82 1.97 -6.28 -4.03
CA ALA A 82 1.29 -6.49 -2.76
C ALA A 82 2.15 -6.02 -1.59
N THR A 83 1.50 -5.36 -0.65
CA THR A 83 2.10 -4.91 0.61
C THR A 83 1.58 -5.72 1.79
N ASP A 84 1.42 -7.04 1.58
CA ASP A 84 1.08 -7.92 2.69
C ASP A 84 2.23 -7.98 3.68
N VAL A 85 1.91 -7.77 4.94
CA VAL A 85 2.86 -7.89 6.03
C VAL A 85 2.63 -9.21 6.76
N PRO A 86 3.71 -9.87 7.24
CA PRO A 86 3.57 -11.11 8.02
C PRO A 86 2.59 -10.93 9.18
N SER A 87 1.79 -11.97 9.44
CA SER A 87 0.64 -11.92 10.35
C SER A 87 0.98 -11.40 11.76
N ARG A 88 2.19 -11.67 12.25
CA ARG A 88 2.66 -11.19 13.56
C ARG A 88 2.80 -9.67 13.67
N PHE A 89 2.87 -8.94 12.55
CA PHE A 89 2.93 -7.48 12.54
C PHE A 89 1.56 -6.83 12.38
N GLN A 90 0.55 -7.60 11.98
CA GLN A 90 -0.81 -7.10 11.82
C GLN A 90 -1.38 -6.63 13.17
N GLY A 91 -1.93 -5.42 13.21
CA GLY A 91 -2.42 -4.78 14.43
C GLY A 91 -1.32 -4.35 15.41
N ASN A 92 -0.06 -4.49 15.07
CA ASN A 92 1.08 -4.14 15.91
C ASN A 92 1.79 -2.87 15.45
N ILE A 93 2.53 -2.25 16.39
CA ILE A 93 3.36 -1.07 16.13
C ILE A 93 4.79 -1.53 15.89
N VAL A 94 5.41 -1.02 14.82
CA VAL A 94 6.77 -1.35 14.41
C VAL A 94 7.55 -0.06 14.17
N SER A 95 8.66 0.13 14.88
CA SER A 95 9.58 1.27 14.68
C SER A 95 10.88 0.87 13.98
N GLU A 96 11.20 -0.42 14.00
CA GLU A 96 12.40 -1.02 13.41
C GLU A 96 12.23 -2.53 13.31
N ALA A 97 13.01 -3.17 12.48
CA ALA A 97 13.11 -4.63 12.47
C ALA A 97 14.24 -5.10 13.40
N LYS A 98 13.96 -6.14 14.18
CA LYS A 98 14.97 -6.78 15.03
C LYS A 98 15.77 -7.78 14.21
N LEU A 99 16.85 -7.31 13.62
CA LEU A 99 17.80 -8.08 12.82
C LEU A 99 19.17 -8.13 13.50
N PRO A 100 20.01 -9.12 13.20
CA PRO A 100 21.36 -9.18 13.74
C PRO A 100 22.21 -8.01 13.21
N PRO A 101 23.20 -7.52 14.00
CA PRO A 101 24.00 -6.34 13.67
C PRO A 101 24.76 -6.42 12.32
N GLU A 102 25.12 -7.65 11.91
CA GLU A 102 25.79 -7.92 10.63
C GLU A 102 24.85 -7.77 9.42
N LYS A 103 23.53 -7.86 9.63
CA LYS A 103 22.54 -7.67 8.57
C LYS A 103 22.21 -6.19 8.40
N LYS A 104 23.15 -5.47 7.75
CA LYS A 104 23.05 -4.02 7.54
C LYS A 104 22.03 -3.67 6.46
N VAL A 105 20.76 -3.67 6.81
CA VAL A 105 19.66 -3.19 5.96
C VAL A 105 18.99 -1.97 6.57
N ILE A 106 18.46 -1.09 5.73
CA ILE A 106 17.75 0.15 6.14
C ILE A 106 16.57 0.40 5.22
N ALA A 107 15.44 0.81 5.78
CA ALA A 107 14.29 1.25 4.99
C ALA A 107 14.21 2.79 4.95
N LEU A 108 14.31 3.37 3.76
CA LEU A 108 13.99 4.79 3.56
C LEU A 108 12.49 4.93 3.39
N THR A 109 11.86 5.84 4.13
CA THR A 109 10.43 6.11 4.04
C THR A 109 10.16 7.59 3.84
N PHE A 110 9.08 7.88 3.07
CA PHE A 110 8.68 9.24 2.72
C PHE A 110 7.19 9.42 3.04
N ASP A 111 6.86 10.50 3.74
CA ASP A 111 5.50 10.83 4.16
C ASP A 111 4.95 12.05 3.39
N ASP A 112 3.62 12.26 3.46
CA ASP A 112 2.86 13.40 2.98
C ASP A 112 2.66 13.51 1.47
N GLY A 113 3.31 12.67 0.67
CA GLY A 113 3.11 12.65 -0.78
C GLY A 113 1.76 12.02 -1.22
N PRO A 114 1.55 11.88 -2.53
CA PRO A 114 2.35 12.44 -3.61
C PRO A 114 2.24 13.97 -3.70
N TRP A 115 3.34 14.65 -4.04
CA TRP A 115 3.41 16.10 -4.12
C TRP A 115 4.08 16.54 -5.42
N PRO A 116 3.49 17.48 -6.22
CA PRO A 116 3.92 17.75 -7.59
C PRO A 116 5.38 18.21 -7.70
N SER A 117 5.84 19.02 -6.73
CA SER A 117 7.16 19.63 -6.79
C SER A 117 8.31 18.75 -6.30
N SER A 118 8.01 17.68 -5.55
CA SER A 118 9.01 16.93 -4.81
C SER A 118 8.98 15.42 -5.05
N THR A 119 7.82 14.77 -5.06
CA THR A 119 7.71 13.31 -5.23
C THR A 119 8.40 12.82 -6.50
N ALA A 120 8.18 13.48 -7.64
CA ALA A 120 8.84 13.10 -8.90
C ALA A 120 10.37 13.13 -8.80
N LYS A 121 10.92 14.17 -8.14
CA LYS A 121 12.38 14.33 -7.97
C LYS A 121 12.95 13.28 -7.02
N VAL A 122 12.22 12.92 -5.96
CA VAL A 122 12.60 11.83 -5.04
C VAL A 122 12.63 10.51 -5.80
N LEU A 123 11.60 10.20 -6.59
CA LEU A 123 11.53 9.00 -7.42
C LEU A 123 12.67 8.93 -8.43
N ASP A 124 13.02 10.05 -9.08
CA ASP A 124 14.15 10.10 -10.03
C ASP A 124 15.48 9.78 -9.34
N ILE A 125 15.72 10.31 -8.14
CA ILE A 125 16.92 10.03 -7.35
C ILE A 125 16.98 8.55 -6.94
N LEU A 126 15.88 8.00 -6.44
CA LEU A 126 15.79 6.59 -6.05
C LEU A 126 16.02 5.66 -7.26
N LYS A 127 15.40 5.96 -8.40
CA LYS A 127 15.56 5.21 -9.64
C LYS A 127 17.03 5.24 -10.13
N LYS A 128 17.66 6.43 -10.17
CA LYS A 128 19.07 6.60 -10.54
C LYS A 128 20.00 5.77 -9.66
N ASN A 129 19.63 5.57 -8.40
CA ASN A 129 20.39 4.81 -7.44
C ASN A 129 19.95 3.35 -7.29
N ASN A 130 18.99 2.87 -8.11
CA ASN A 130 18.42 1.53 -8.00
C ASN A 130 17.99 1.16 -6.57
N ILE A 131 17.22 2.05 -5.93
CA ILE A 131 16.73 1.89 -4.55
C ILE A 131 15.21 1.85 -4.57
N LYS A 132 14.64 0.92 -3.81
CA LYS A 132 13.21 0.88 -3.52
C LYS A 132 12.97 1.42 -2.10
N SER A 133 11.83 2.09 -1.93
CA SER A 133 11.47 2.80 -0.69
C SER A 133 9.98 2.60 -0.40
N THR A 134 9.52 3.06 0.77
CA THR A 134 8.10 3.03 1.13
C THR A 134 7.58 4.46 1.26
N PHE A 135 6.46 4.75 0.60
CA PHE A 135 5.80 6.04 0.60
C PHE A 135 4.47 5.95 1.36
N PHE A 136 4.35 6.70 2.44
CA PHE A 136 3.11 6.84 3.21
C PHE A 136 2.34 8.05 2.66
N VAL A 137 1.32 7.76 1.87
CA VAL A 137 0.64 8.78 1.06
C VAL A 137 -0.64 9.28 1.73
N VAL A 138 -0.91 10.58 1.58
CA VAL A 138 -2.14 11.23 2.00
C VAL A 138 -3.22 10.97 0.93
N GLY A 139 -4.38 10.44 1.32
CA GLY A 139 -5.44 10.04 0.39
C GLY A 139 -5.92 11.16 -0.51
N GLN A 140 -6.08 12.37 0.03
CA GLN A 140 -6.42 13.55 -0.76
C GLN A 140 -5.37 13.86 -1.84
N ASN A 141 -4.08 13.64 -1.55
CA ASN A 141 -3.00 13.83 -2.51
C ASN A 141 -2.99 12.75 -3.59
N VAL A 142 -3.30 11.50 -3.24
CA VAL A 142 -3.50 10.41 -4.23
C VAL A 142 -4.62 10.77 -5.20
N LYS A 143 -5.75 11.28 -4.67
CA LYS A 143 -6.87 11.74 -5.50
C LYS A 143 -6.48 12.88 -6.43
N ASN A 144 -5.70 13.84 -5.95
CA ASN A 144 -5.31 15.04 -6.70
C ASN A 144 -4.17 14.77 -7.71
N TYR A 145 -3.29 13.80 -7.41
CA TYR A 145 -2.09 13.50 -8.22
C TYR A 145 -1.98 11.99 -8.51
N PRO A 146 -2.99 11.39 -9.17
CA PRO A 146 -3.06 9.95 -9.38
C PRO A 146 -1.88 9.40 -10.18
N GLU A 147 -1.35 10.16 -11.13
CA GLU A 147 -0.22 9.70 -11.96
C GLU A 147 1.08 9.60 -11.15
N LEU A 148 1.28 10.45 -10.15
CA LEU A 148 2.42 10.30 -9.23
C LEU A 148 2.25 9.09 -8.32
N ALA A 149 1.04 8.82 -7.83
CA ALA A 149 0.74 7.62 -7.04
C ALA A 149 0.97 6.34 -7.87
N LYS A 150 0.53 6.29 -9.13
CA LYS A 150 0.82 5.18 -10.06
C LYS A 150 2.33 5.04 -10.27
N ARG A 151 3.05 6.15 -10.43
CA ARG A 151 4.49 6.14 -10.64
C ARG A 151 5.24 5.57 -9.44
N ILE A 152 4.83 5.85 -8.19
CA ILE A 152 5.39 5.23 -7.00
C ILE A 152 5.40 3.70 -7.16
N VAL A 153 4.27 3.13 -7.56
CA VAL A 153 4.10 1.68 -7.71
C VAL A 153 4.84 1.14 -8.93
N THR A 154 4.72 1.80 -10.09
CA THR A 154 5.37 1.32 -11.34
C THR A 154 6.88 1.42 -11.31
N ASP A 155 7.44 2.35 -10.54
CA ASP A 155 8.89 2.41 -10.26
C ASP A 155 9.31 1.35 -9.21
N GLY A 156 8.36 0.52 -8.69
CA GLY A 156 8.60 -0.62 -7.79
C GLY A 156 8.75 -0.23 -6.32
N HIS A 157 8.24 0.92 -5.91
CA HIS A 157 8.19 1.34 -4.51
C HIS A 157 6.92 0.82 -3.84
N THR A 158 6.97 0.67 -2.51
CA THR A 158 5.79 0.38 -1.70
C THR A 158 5.00 1.66 -1.48
N ILE A 159 3.67 1.58 -1.65
CA ILE A 159 2.72 2.63 -1.30
C ILE A 159 1.94 2.23 -0.06
N ALA A 160 1.78 3.15 0.90
CA ALA A 160 1.19 2.91 2.22
C ALA A 160 0.28 4.06 2.65
N ASN A 161 -0.56 3.83 3.64
CA ASN A 161 -1.61 4.75 4.08
C ASN A 161 -1.11 5.76 5.12
N HIS A 162 -1.37 7.06 4.89
CA HIS A 162 -1.07 8.17 5.81
C HIS A 162 -2.29 9.03 6.14
N THR A 163 -3.48 8.43 6.23
CA THR A 163 -4.79 9.08 6.39
C THR A 163 -5.23 9.91 5.16
N TRP A 164 -6.50 10.35 5.17
CA TRP A 164 -7.07 11.08 4.05
C TRP A 164 -6.67 12.56 4.04
N HIS A 165 -6.79 13.26 5.22
CA HIS A 165 -6.56 14.70 5.33
C HIS A 165 -5.28 15.06 6.09
N HIS A 166 -4.59 14.09 6.70
CA HIS A 166 -3.43 14.35 7.55
C HIS A 166 -3.76 15.19 8.81
N TRP A 167 -4.90 14.93 9.45
CA TRP A 167 -5.33 15.65 10.63
C TRP A 167 -4.66 15.17 11.92
N TYR A 168 -4.41 16.12 12.85
CA TYR A 168 -3.77 15.86 14.15
C TYR A 168 -4.74 15.81 15.32
N HIS A 169 -5.95 16.38 15.19
CA HIS A 169 -6.93 16.43 16.27
C HIS A 169 -7.53 15.06 16.57
N HIS A 170 -8.13 14.93 17.74
CA HIS A 170 -8.84 13.70 18.12
C HIS A 170 -10.06 13.49 17.22
N MET A 171 -10.25 12.26 16.79
CA MET A 171 -11.33 11.85 15.88
C MET A 171 -12.23 10.82 16.58
N ASN A 172 -13.53 10.94 16.37
CA ASN A 172 -14.45 9.87 16.72
C ASN A 172 -14.22 8.63 15.83
N PRO A 173 -14.76 7.45 16.21
CA PRO A 173 -14.52 6.21 15.47
C PRO A 173 -14.93 6.27 13.99
N GLN A 174 -16.01 6.97 13.64
CA GLN A 174 -16.50 7.11 12.28
C GLN A 174 -15.54 7.94 11.43
N THR A 175 -15.06 9.05 11.97
CA THR A 175 -14.07 9.91 11.31
C THR A 175 -12.73 9.18 11.15
N ALA A 176 -12.27 8.47 12.18
CA ALA A 176 -11.05 7.68 12.11
C ALA A 176 -11.16 6.56 11.04
N ALA A 177 -12.32 5.90 10.95
CA ALA A 177 -12.60 4.93 9.91
C ALA A 177 -12.54 5.58 8.51
N TYR A 178 -13.17 6.74 8.33
CA TYR A 178 -13.12 7.49 7.08
C TYR A 178 -11.68 7.82 6.65
N GLU A 179 -10.87 8.35 7.58
CA GLU A 179 -9.49 8.75 7.32
C GLU A 179 -8.61 7.60 6.82
N VAL A 180 -8.80 6.41 7.40
CA VAL A 180 -7.96 5.25 7.05
C VAL A 180 -8.57 4.45 5.89
N ALA A 181 -9.86 4.10 5.94
CA ALA A 181 -10.47 3.25 4.92
C ALA A 181 -10.50 3.92 3.54
N ASN A 182 -10.94 5.19 3.45
CA ASN A 182 -11.00 5.88 2.15
C ASN A 182 -9.61 6.11 1.55
N THR A 183 -8.59 6.26 2.38
CA THR A 183 -7.21 6.34 1.87
C THR A 183 -6.77 5.02 1.26
N THR A 184 -7.05 3.89 1.91
CA THR A 184 -6.76 2.57 1.33
C THR A 184 -7.55 2.35 0.05
N ASP A 185 -8.82 2.74 0.02
CA ASP A 185 -9.68 2.63 -1.15
C ASP A 185 -9.17 3.45 -2.33
N ILE A 186 -8.75 4.70 -2.11
CA ILE A 186 -8.23 5.53 -3.21
C ILE A 186 -6.87 5.03 -3.70
N ILE A 187 -6.00 4.55 -2.81
CA ILE A 187 -4.75 3.89 -3.20
C ILE A 187 -5.07 2.71 -4.11
N TYR A 188 -5.97 1.83 -3.70
CA TYR A 188 -6.35 0.66 -4.48
C TYR A 188 -6.97 1.04 -5.84
N LYS A 189 -7.95 1.94 -5.86
CA LYS A 189 -8.60 2.40 -7.09
C LYS A 189 -7.64 3.03 -8.08
N THR A 190 -6.58 3.70 -7.57
CA THR A 190 -5.61 4.40 -8.40
C THR A 190 -4.49 3.51 -8.89
N THR A 191 -4.01 2.59 -8.05
CA THR A 191 -2.75 1.85 -8.29
C THR A 191 -2.93 0.34 -8.42
N GLY A 192 -4.08 -0.21 -8.06
CA GLY A 192 -4.32 -1.66 -7.94
C GLY A 192 -3.71 -2.28 -6.67
N VAL A 193 -3.03 -1.50 -5.82
CA VAL A 193 -2.37 -2.02 -4.61
C VAL A 193 -3.27 -1.92 -3.40
N LYS A 194 -3.50 -3.04 -2.71
CA LYS A 194 -4.15 -3.09 -1.40
C LYS A 194 -3.07 -3.07 -0.32
N THR A 195 -2.93 -1.94 0.39
CA THR A 195 -1.92 -1.80 1.45
C THR A 195 -2.47 -2.16 2.82
N SER A 196 -1.67 -2.88 3.61
CA SER A 196 -1.88 -3.14 5.04
C SER A 196 -0.88 -2.38 5.93
N LEU A 197 -0.15 -1.42 5.36
CA LEU A 197 0.76 -0.54 6.09
C LEU A 197 0.08 0.80 6.38
N PHE A 198 0.23 1.28 7.59
CA PHE A 198 -0.32 2.54 8.04
C PHE A 198 0.70 3.32 8.88
N ARG A 199 0.77 4.63 8.70
CA ARG A 199 1.52 5.54 9.58
C ARG A 199 0.60 6.68 10.02
N PRO A 200 0.46 6.94 11.34
CA PRO A 200 -0.36 8.06 11.81
C PRO A 200 0.35 9.40 11.55
N PRO A 201 -0.36 10.46 11.11
CA PRO A 201 0.17 11.79 10.96
C PRO A 201 0.92 12.27 12.20
N GLY A 202 2.16 12.77 12.00
CA GLY A 202 3.03 13.26 13.07
C GLY A 202 3.34 12.23 14.16
N GLY A 203 3.12 10.94 13.91
CA GLY A 203 3.30 9.89 14.90
C GLY A 203 2.27 9.93 16.04
N ASN A 204 1.14 10.61 15.86
CA ASN A 204 0.12 10.75 16.91
C ASN A 204 -0.63 9.42 17.16
N MET A 205 -0.30 8.78 18.28
CA MET A 205 -0.86 7.49 18.68
C MET A 205 -2.22 7.57 19.38
N LYS A 206 -2.74 8.79 19.64
CA LYS A 206 -3.89 9.00 20.54
C LYS A 206 -5.07 9.74 19.90
N ASN A 207 -5.07 9.92 18.58
CA ASN A 207 -6.12 10.67 17.89
C ASN A 207 -7.24 9.80 17.30
N GLY A 208 -7.26 8.49 17.56
CA GLY A 208 -8.31 7.54 17.13
C GLY A 208 -7.96 6.73 15.88
N VAL A 209 -7.15 7.25 14.95
CA VAL A 209 -6.83 6.53 13.70
C VAL A 209 -5.98 5.27 13.91
N VAL A 210 -5.13 5.27 14.94
CA VAL A 210 -4.30 4.11 15.27
C VAL A 210 -5.14 2.95 15.80
N ASP A 211 -6.14 3.23 16.63
CA ASP A 211 -7.04 2.20 17.15
C ASP A 211 -7.83 1.55 16.01
N TYR A 212 -8.33 2.35 15.07
CA TYR A 212 -8.98 1.84 13.87
C TYR A 212 -8.03 1.00 13.02
N ALA A 213 -6.83 1.49 12.73
CA ALA A 213 -5.84 0.79 11.92
C ALA A 213 -5.48 -0.58 12.54
N LYS A 214 -5.23 -0.62 13.86
CA LYS A 214 -4.91 -1.87 14.58
C LYS A 214 -6.06 -2.86 14.54
N SER A 215 -7.30 -2.41 14.79
CA SER A 215 -8.50 -3.27 14.76
C SER A 215 -8.76 -3.85 13.37
N ASN A 216 -8.30 -3.16 12.31
CA ASN A 216 -8.38 -3.61 10.93
C ASN A 216 -7.07 -4.25 10.42
N LYS A 217 -6.22 -4.73 11.33
CA LYS A 217 -5.01 -5.51 11.05
C LYS A 217 -3.94 -4.77 10.24
N TYR A 218 -3.93 -3.45 10.22
CA TYR A 218 -2.80 -2.70 9.65
C TYR A 218 -1.58 -2.84 10.56
N ALA A 219 -0.40 -3.02 9.96
CA ALA A 219 0.86 -2.79 10.66
C ALA A 219 1.07 -1.27 10.80
N VAL A 220 1.17 -0.79 12.03
CA VAL A 220 1.40 0.62 12.34
C VAL A 220 2.91 0.88 12.31
N ILE A 221 3.38 1.55 11.27
CA ILE A 221 4.80 1.74 11.01
C ILE A 221 5.25 3.11 11.51
N MET A 222 6.07 3.11 12.52
CA MET A 222 6.79 4.28 13.05
C MET A 222 8.19 4.34 12.43
N TRP A 223 9.13 5.00 13.08
CA TRP A 223 10.51 5.12 12.64
C TRP A 223 11.49 5.01 13.82
N SER A 224 12.72 4.66 13.55
CA SER A 224 13.83 4.65 14.50
C SER A 224 14.84 5.76 14.24
N SER A 225 14.75 6.40 13.07
CA SER A 225 15.63 7.50 12.68
C SER A 225 14.83 8.60 12.00
N ASP A 226 14.91 9.83 12.51
CA ASP A 226 14.16 10.99 12.03
C ASP A 226 15.11 12.02 11.42
N SER A 227 14.85 12.41 10.17
CA SER A 227 15.58 13.47 9.49
C SER A 227 15.29 14.87 10.06
N VAL A 228 14.09 15.06 10.64
CA VAL A 228 13.53 16.36 11.05
C VAL A 228 13.45 17.35 9.87
N ASP A 229 13.28 16.85 8.65
CA ASP A 229 13.26 17.65 7.41
C ASP A 229 12.05 18.59 7.31
N TYR A 230 10.96 18.27 8.01
CA TYR A 230 9.78 19.12 8.16
C TYR A 230 10.10 20.49 8.83
N SER A 231 11.20 20.57 9.59
CA SER A 231 11.68 21.82 10.21
C SER A 231 12.61 22.64 9.30
N ARG A 232 12.72 22.28 8.01
CA ARG A 232 13.56 22.96 7.00
C ARG A 232 15.01 23.17 7.44
N LEU A 233 15.58 22.23 8.15
CA LEU A 233 16.96 22.25 8.60
C LEU A 233 17.94 22.29 7.41
N ALA A 234 19.11 22.90 7.61
CA ALA A 234 20.19 22.82 6.63
C ALA A 234 20.56 21.36 6.34
N VAL A 235 20.93 21.05 5.09
CA VAL A 235 21.24 19.70 4.60
C VAL A 235 22.19 18.91 5.52
N PRO A 236 23.32 19.47 6.00
CA PRO A 236 24.21 18.72 6.90
C PRO A 236 23.55 18.32 8.23
N ARG A 237 22.66 19.15 8.77
CA ARG A 237 21.95 18.85 10.03
C ARG A 237 20.92 17.75 9.83
N LEU A 238 20.19 17.77 8.72
CA LEU A 238 19.25 16.71 8.32
C LEU A 238 19.98 15.37 8.21
N ILE A 239 21.11 15.33 7.51
CA ILE A 239 21.94 14.12 7.38
C ILE A 239 22.42 13.64 8.75
N ASN A 240 22.94 14.53 9.59
CA ASN A 240 23.42 14.17 10.93
C ASN A 240 22.31 13.61 11.82
N ASN A 241 21.08 14.14 11.74
CA ASN A 241 19.94 13.62 12.48
C ASN A 241 19.68 12.15 12.12
N ILE A 242 19.66 11.82 10.84
CA ILE A 242 19.47 10.45 10.36
C ILE A 242 20.58 9.54 10.94
N PHE A 243 21.84 9.90 10.73
CA PHE A 243 22.96 9.01 11.07
C PHE A 243 23.25 8.90 12.56
N ARG A 244 22.74 9.81 13.38
CA ARG A 244 22.82 9.70 14.85
C ARG A 244 22.01 8.52 15.41
N ALA A 245 20.91 8.16 14.74
CA ALA A 245 20.00 7.10 15.18
C ALA A 245 19.95 5.88 14.22
N ALA A 246 20.65 5.96 13.09
CA ALA A 246 20.67 4.90 12.09
C ALA A 246 21.32 3.63 12.65
N LYS A 247 20.67 2.49 12.47
CA LYS A 247 21.14 1.15 12.84
C LYS A 247 20.58 0.09 11.92
N PRO A 248 21.17 -1.13 11.87
CA PRO A 248 20.62 -2.25 11.11
C PRO A 248 19.17 -2.52 11.46
N GLY A 249 18.33 -2.72 10.45
CA GLY A 249 16.89 -2.92 10.62
C GLY A 249 16.11 -1.62 10.87
N GLY A 250 16.76 -0.46 10.77
CA GLY A 250 16.13 0.84 11.02
C GLY A 250 15.17 1.28 9.93
N ILE A 251 14.21 2.12 10.31
CA ILE A 251 13.27 2.81 9.42
C ILE A 251 13.55 4.31 9.52
N VAL A 252 13.86 4.95 8.40
CA VAL A 252 14.20 6.37 8.32
C VAL A 252 12.99 7.17 7.89
N LEU A 253 12.59 8.18 8.68
CA LEU A 253 11.56 9.14 8.33
C LEU A 253 12.14 10.31 7.55
N MET A 254 11.59 10.53 6.39
CA MET A 254 11.71 11.73 5.55
C MET A 254 10.34 12.09 4.98
N HIS A 255 10.23 13.20 4.27
CA HIS A 255 8.98 13.62 3.65
C HIS A 255 9.21 13.97 2.17
N ASP A 256 8.24 13.58 1.32
CA ASP A 256 8.18 13.98 -0.09
C ASP A 256 7.01 14.90 -0.39
N GLY A 257 6.17 15.21 0.62
CA GLY A 257 5.03 16.12 0.54
C GLY A 257 4.93 17.09 1.71
N GLY A 258 3.78 17.79 1.80
CA GLY A 258 3.48 18.68 2.92
C GLY A 258 4.29 19.98 2.97
N GLY A 259 4.79 20.48 1.82
CA GLY A 259 5.49 21.76 1.71
C GLY A 259 6.80 21.70 0.91
N ASP A 260 7.71 22.64 1.18
CA ASP A 260 9.01 22.69 0.51
C ASP A 260 9.94 21.57 1.03
N ARG A 261 10.32 20.64 0.15
CA ARG A 261 11.21 19.52 0.41
C ARG A 261 12.55 19.63 -0.35
N SER A 262 12.92 20.84 -0.74
CA SER A 262 14.16 21.08 -1.50
C SER A 262 15.41 20.61 -0.75
N HIS A 263 15.45 20.74 0.58
CA HIS A 263 16.55 20.25 1.39
C HIS A 263 16.59 18.72 1.49
N THR A 264 15.45 18.05 1.59
CA THR A 264 15.35 16.59 1.53
C THR A 264 15.87 16.07 0.18
N ILE A 265 15.43 16.67 -0.92
CA ILE A 265 15.87 16.34 -2.28
C ILE A 265 17.39 16.51 -2.42
N LYS A 266 17.95 17.62 -1.90
CA LYS A 266 19.40 17.87 -1.93
C LYS A 266 20.19 16.88 -1.06
N ALA A 267 19.65 16.49 0.10
CA ALA A 267 20.30 15.59 1.04
C ALA A 267 20.29 14.14 0.59
N LEU A 268 19.24 13.70 -0.11
CA LEU A 268 18.98 12.29 -0.43
C LEU A 268 20.16 11.57 -1.13
N PRO A 269 20.82 12.13 -2.16
CA PRO A 269 22.00 11.47 -2.77
C PRO A 269 23.14 11.24 -1.78
N GLU A 270 23.40 12.19 -0.87
CA GLU A 270 24.46 12.07 0.12
C GLU A 270 24.08 11.04 1.20
N ILE A 271 22.83 11.01 1.66
CA ILE A 271 22.29 10.00 2.57
C ILE A 271 22.51 8.60 1.99
N ILE A 272 22.12 8.38 0.74
CA ILE A 272 22.29 7.11 0.04
C ILE A 272 23.77 6.71 -0.01
N ASN A 273 24.64 7.61 -0.45
CA ASN A 273 26.07 7.34 -0.54
C ASN A 273 26.69 7.01 0.83
N LYS A 274 26.29 7.72 1.88
CA LYS A 274 26.81 7.51 3.24
C LYS A 274 26.36 6.15 3.80
N PHE A 275 25.12 5.73 3.61
CA PHE A 275 24.65 4.38 3.97
C PHE A 275 25.42 3.30 3.20
N ARG A 276 25.58 3.45 1.88
CA ARG A 276 26.35 2.49 1.05
C ARG A 276 27.82 2.36 1.53
N LYS A 277 28.47 3.47 1.83
CA LYS A 277 29.85 3.46 2.38
C LYS A 277 29.95 2.72 3.72
N GLN A 278 28.85 2.68 4.48
CA GLN A 278 28.78 1.92 5.75
C GLN A 278 28.33 0.47 5.53
N GLY A 279 28.13 0.03 4.27
CA GLY A 279 27.74 -1.33 3.92
C GLY A 279 26.25 -1.62 4.09
N TYR A 280 25.38 -0.61 4.10
CA TYR A 280 23.94 -0.82 4.16
C TYR A 280 23.34 -1.13 2.77
N GLU A 281 22.42 -2.08 2.76
CA GLU A 281 21.48 -2.35 1.68
C GLU A 281 20.15 -1.67 1.96
N PHE A 282 19.45 -1.24 0.89
CA PHE A 282 18.16 -0.57 1.01
C PHE A 282 17.04 -1.55 0.70
N VAL A 283 16.02 -1.55 1.54
CA VAL A 283 14.85 -2.39 1.42
C VAL A 283 13.58 -1.56 1.66
N THR A 284 12.45 -2.04 1.16
CA THR A 284 11.13 -1.51 1.53
C THR A 284 10.73 -1.97 2.93
N VAL A 285 9.71 -1.35 3.53
CA VAL A 285 9.20 -1.77 4.84
C VAL A 285 8.66 -3.20 4.80
N PRO A 286 7.86 -3.65 3.81
CA PRO A 286 7.45 -5.04 3.72
C PRO A 286 8.63 -6.03 3.69
N GLU A 287 9.63 -5.79 2.84
CA GLU A 287 10.83 -6.62 2.77
C GLU A 287 11.58 -6.68 4.11
N LEU A 288 11.67 -5.53 4.81
CA LEU A 288 12.29 -5.46 6.12
C LEU A 288 11.56 -6.30 7.16
N LEU A 289 10.21 -6.28 7.15
CA LEU A 289 9.39 -7.08 8.06
C LEU A 289 9.47 -8.56 7.72
N GLU A 290 9.48 -8.90 6.45
CA GLU A 290 9.65 -10.28 5.97
C GLU A 290 11.01 -10.84 6.41
N MET A 291 12.10 -10.09 6.28
CA MET A 291 13.42 -10.49 6.77
C MET A 291 13.40 -10.79 8.27
N GLN A 292 12.73 -9.97 9.07
CA GLN A 292 12.59 -10.21 10.50
C GLN A 292 11.73 -11.46 10.78
N ASP A 293 10.72 -11.75 9.96
CA ASP A 293 9.84 -12.91 10.13
C ASP A 293 10.57 -14.21 9.86
N GLN A 294 11.39 -14.23 8.83
CA GLN A 294 12.18 -15.41 8.43
C GLN A 294 13.40 -15.66 9.30
N TYR A 295 13.90 -14.62 9.99
CA TYR A 295 15.15 -14.70 10.74
C TYR A 295 15.20 -15.84 11.80
N PRO A 296 14.18 -16.06 12.64
CA PRO A 296 14.19 -17.17 13.60
C PRO A 296 14.33 -18.54 12.93
N GLN A 297 13.71 -18.74 11.76
CA GLN A 297 13.78 -19.99 11.01
C GLN A 297 15.16 -20.22 10.41
N LEU A 298 15.80 -19.15 9.90
CA LEU A 298 17.18 -19.22 9.39
C LEU A 298 18.19 -19.59 10.48
N VAL A 299 18.04 -19.02 11.67
CA VAL A 299 18.90 -19.33 12.82
C VAL A 299 18.70 -20.77 13.28
N ALA A 300 17.46 -21.25 13.34
CA ALA A 300 17.15 -22.65 13.70
C ALA A 300 17.75 -23.64 12.69
N HIS A 301 17.61 -23.35 11.39
CA HIS A 301 18.14 -24.20 10.32
C HIS A 301 19.68 -24.27 10.33
N ASN A 302 20.35 -23.16 10.59
CA ASN A 302 21.81 -23.12 10.68
C ASN A 302 22.34 -23.87 11.91
N LYS A 303 21.64 -23.82 13.06
CA LYS A 303 21.97 -24.61 14.25
C LYS A 303 21.87 -26.10 14.00
N THR A 304 20.85 -26.56 13.28
CA THR A 304 20.67 -27.98 12.91
C THR A 304 21.71 -28.46 11.92
N LYS A 305 22.18 -27.62 11.01
CA LYS A 305 23.29 -27.99 10.08
C LYS A 305 24.63 -28.07 10.77
N SER A 306 24.90 -27.21 11.76
CA SER A 306 26.17 -27.23 12.53
C SER A 306 26.28 -28.39 13.54
N GLN A 307 25.16 -29.07 13.86
CA GLN A 307 25.11 -30.19 14.79
C GLN A 307 25.09 -31.56 14.10
N LYS A 308 25.30 -31.68 12.77
CA LYS A 308 25.51 -32.99 12.16
C LYS A 308 26.81 -33.60 12.69
N PRO A 309 26.75 -34.79 13.31
CA PRO A 309 27.93 -35.44 13.87
C PRO A 309 28.97 -35.68 12.77
N GLN A 310 30.20 -35.29 13.02
CA GLN A 310 31.34 -35.76 12.23
C GLN A 310 31.36 -37.30 12.40
N LYS A 311 31.28 -38.01 11.27
CA LYS A 311 31.51 -39.47 11.29
C LYS A 311 32.82 -39.78 12.00
N PRO A 312 32.85 -40.74 12.95
CA PRO A 312 34.10 -41.12 13.56
C PRO A 312 35.05 -41.62 12.46
N LYS A 313 36.27 -41.10 12.46
CA LYS A 313 37.36 -41.67 11.68
C LYS A 313 37.56 -43.08 12.21
N GLN A 314 37.32 -44.09 11.41
CA GLN A 314 37.71 -45.46 11.71
C GLN A 314 39.24 -45.55 11.74
N PRO A 315 39.79 -46.40 12.62
CA PRO A 315 41.23 -46.57 12.81
C PRO A 315 41.91 -47.22 11.61
#